data_29999e8c0bd32cdad66d09fbe0d8faf0
#
_entry.id   29999e8c0bd32cdad66d09fbe0d8faf0
#
_cell.length_a   1.000
_cell.length_b   1.000
_cell.length_c   1.000
_cell.angle_alpha   90.00
_cell.angle_beta   90.00
_cell.angle_gamma   90.00
#
_symmetry.space_group_name_H-M   'P 1'
#
loop_
_entity.id
_entity.type
_entity.pdbx_description
1 polymer ?
#
loop_
_entity_poly.entity_id
_entity_poly.type
_entity_poly.pdbx_seq_one_letter_code
_entity_poly.pdbx_strand_id
1 'polypeptide(L)'
;MITRRECWQVTLVAMVAVDGANVFYRPTLKEEQAVATAAKQRFYDPDGDYAGLLRLYKEWAQAGGVRNGLHWAKANYVHSRAMCRAADVRDQLLGIMRKFDMPVLAASRHALVGRAIAESLYMHAARRGSRNTYETLADGRMVSVHGGSLLAPFDKDDWAELVVCLEMVWTSGGQMRFVCAAKAKWVMDLLPKVETVDIKRLCGGRVVIKKQSADIGQANVRAEAAAKVEAQKKKDQTDVSEARARFLARKAARAKAT
;
A
#
# COMPACT_ATOMS: atom_id res chain seq x y z
N MET A 1 -9.33 -40.56 -10.34
CA MET A 1 -8.55 -39.32 -10.58
C MET A 1 -9.13 -38.24 -9.71
N ILE A 2 -8.55 -38.00 -8.53
CA ILE A 2 -8.95 -36.89 -7.65
C ILE A 2 -8.35 -35.64 -8.29
N THR A 3 -9.19 -34.84 -8.96
CA THR A 3 -8.84 -33.50 -9.37
C THR A 3 -8.29 -32.79 -8.13
N ARG A 4 -7.01 -32.39 -8.15
CA ARG A 4 -6.36 -31.56 -7.14
C ARG A 4 -7.17 -30.28 -7.03
N ARG A 5 -8.13 -30.26 -6.10
CA ARG A 5 -8.91 -29.03 -5.81
C ARG A 5 -7.92 -27.99 -5.34
N GLU A 6 -7.87 -26.91 -6.08
CA GLU A 6 -6.93 -25.82 -5.87
C GLU A 6 -7.26 -25.13 -4.54
N CYS A 7 -6.45 -25.35 -3.52
CA CYS A 7 -6.55 -24.63 -2.27
C CYS A 7 -5.82 -23.29 -2.42
N TRP A 8 -6.56 -22.26 -2.76
CA TRP A 8 -6.01 -20.93 -3.04
C TRP A 8 -5.31 -20.31 -1.84
N GLN A 9 -5.82 -20.55 -0.62
CA GLN A 9 -5.22 -20.04 0.61
C GLN A 9 -3.79 -20.57 0.79
N VAL A 10 -3.61 -21.88 0.64
CA VAL A 10 -2.29 -22.52 0.76
C VAL A 10 -1.34 -22.04 -0.34
N THR A 11 -1.84 -21.88 -1.56
CA THR A 11 -1.04 -21.36 -2.68
C THR A 11 -0.60 -19.92 -2.41
N LEU A 12 -1.50 -19.08 -1.87
CA LEU A 12 -1.17 -17.71 -1.52
C LEU A 12 -0.11 -17.63 -0.43
N VAL A 13 -0.28 -18.40 0.66
CA VAL A 13 0.72 -18.44 1.74
C VAL A 13 2.09 -18.88 1.19
N ALA A 14 2.12 -19.88 0.30
CA ALA A 14 3.35 -20.33 -0.33
C ALA A 14 3.99 -19.25 -1.20
N MET A 15 3.20 -18.51 -1.99
CA MET A 15 3.70 -17.40 -2.82
C MET A 15 4.26 -16.26 -1.98
N VAL A 16 3.60 -15.93 -0.88
CA VAL A 16 4.05 -14.89 0.06
C VAL A 16 5.32 -15.33 0.79
N ALA A 17 5.41 -16.58 1.22
CA ALA A 17 6.57 -17.12 1.94
C ALA A 17 7.87 -17.10 1.11
N VAL A 18 7.79 -17.09 -0.22
CA VAL A 18 8.96 -16.99 -1.10
C VAL A 18 9.23 -15.57 -1.60
N ASP A 19 8.71 -14.57 -0.89
CA ASP A 19 8.83 -13.17 -1.25
C ASP A 19 8.06 -12.80 -2.55
N GLY A 20 6.76 -12.95 -2.50
CA GLY A 20 5.87 -12.68 -3.64
C GLY A 20 6.03 -11.28 -4.25
N ALA A 21 6.52 -10.29 -3.50
CA ALA A 21 6.80 -8.96 -4.02
C ALA A 21 7.98 -8.93 -5.01
N ASN A 22 8.89 -9.92 -4.96
CA ASN A 22 10.07 -10.03 -5.81
C ASN A 22 9.99 -11.20 -6.80
N VAL A 23 8.79 -11.71 -7.06
CA VAL A 23 8.60 -12.80 -8.05
C VAL A 23 8.94 -12.35 -9.46
N PHE A 24 8.73 -11.06 -9.79
CA PHE A 24 9.10 -10.49 -11.07
C PHE A 24 10.52 -9.93 -11.02
N TYR A 25 11.32 -10.22 -12.04
CA TYR A 25 12.62 -9.58 -12.19
C TYR A 25 12.57 -8.41 -13.18
N ARG A 26 13.42 -7.41 -12.92
CA ARG A 26 13.57 -6.27 -13.80
C ARG A 26 14.83 -6.43 -14.65
N PRO A 27 14.74 -6.46 -15.97
CA PRO A 27 15.89 -6.51 -16.85
C PRO A 27 16.80 -5.30 -16.68
N THR A 28 18.09 -5.48 -16.99
CA THR A 28 19.07 -4.40 -16.96
C THR A 28 18.90 -3.45 -18.15
N LEU A 29 18.54 -3.98 -19.31
CA LEU A 29 18.37 -3.21 -20.54
C LEU A 29 17.06 -2.40 -20.49
N LYS A 30 17.16 -1.10 -20.76
CA LYS A 30 16.01 -0.17 -20.69
C LYS A 30 14.87 -0.56 -21.65
N GLU A 31 15.19 -1.06 -22.81
CA GLU A 31 14.21 -1.51 -23.82
C GLU A 31 13.38 -2.69 -23.30
N GLU A 32 14.02 -3.65 -22.66
CA GLU A 32 13.35 -4.80 -22.07
C GLU A 32 12.53 -4.45 -20.83
N GLN A 33 12.87 -3.35 -20.13
CA GLN A 33 12.13 -2.91 -18.93
C GLN A 33 10.68 -2.54 -19.25
N ALA A 34 10.42 -1.95 -20.40
CA ALA A 34 9.06 -1.63 -20.84
C ALA A 34 8.25 -2.91 -21.08
N VAL A 35 8.87 -3.91 -21.73
CA VAL A 35 8.24 -5.21 -22.00
C VAL A 35 7.99 -5.97 -20.69
N ALA A 36 8.96 -5.97 -19.78
CA ALA A 36 8.81 -6.59 -18.47
C ALA A 36 7.69 -5.92 -17.62
N THR A 37 7.58 -4.61 -17.72
CA THR A 37 6.51 -3.85 -17.07
C THR A 37 5.15 -4.23 -17.64
N ALA A 38 5.02 -4.30 -18.95
CA ALA A 38 3.78 -4.73 -19.61
C ALA A 38 3.41 -6.18 -19.26
N ALA A 39 4.40 -7.09 -19.19
CA ALA A 39 4.19 -8.47 -18.77
C ALA A 39 3.67 -8.55 -17.31
N LYS A 40 4.23 -7.74 -16.41
CA LYS A 40 3.76 -7.62 -15.02
C LYS A 40 2.34 -7.08 -14.94
N GLN A 41 2.00 -6.08 -15.77
CA GLN A 41 0.66 -5.46 -15.81
C GLN A 41 -0.45 -6.46 -16.12
N ARG A 42 -0.19 -7.53 -16.86
CA ARG A 42 -1.18 -8.59 -17.13
C ARG A 42 -1.73 -9.24 -15.85
N PHE A 43 -0.96 -9.19 -14.78
CA PHE A 43 -1.32 -9.77 -13.48
C PHE A 43 -1.88 -8.74 -12.51
N TYR A 44 -2.03 -7.48 -12.94
CA TYR A 44 -2.73 -6.47 -12.16
C TYR A 44 -4.16 -6.92 -11.87
N ASP A 45 -4.57 -6.73 -10.62
CA ASP A 45 -5.91 -7.00 -10.17
C ASP A 45 -6.33 -5.92 -9.15
N PRO A 46 -7.52 -5.30 -9.29
CA PRO A 46 -7.97 -4.26 -8.37
C PRO A 46 -8.14 -4.76 -6.93
N ASP A 47 -8.34 -6.07 -6.73
CA ASP A 47 -8.41 -6.67 -5.41
C ASP A 47 -7.03 -6.73 -4.70
N GLY A 48 -5.94 -6.56 -5.45
CA GLY A 48 -4.60 -6.46 -4.89
C GLY A 48 -3.65 -7.60 -5.25
N ASP A 49 -2.49 -7.58 -4.61
CA ASP A 49 -1.39 -8.50 -4.90
C ASP A 49 -1.80 -9.97 -4.77
N TYR A 50 -2.69 -10.29 -3.83
CA TYR A 50 -3.12 -11.68 -3.63
C TYR A 50 -3.82 -12.28 -4.84
N ALA A 51 -4.67 -11.51 -5.50
CA ALA A 51 -5.42 -11.99 -6.66
C ALA A 51 -4.49 -12.16 -7.87
N GLY A 52 -3.61 -11.20 -8.09
CA GLY A 52 -2.60 -11.27 -9.16
C GLY A 52 -1.60 -12.41 -8.97
N LEU A 53 -1.09 -12.64 -7.76
CA LEU A 53 -0.17 -13.73 -7.46
C LEU A 53 -0.83 -15.11 -7.62
N LEU A 54 -2.09 -15.24 -7.24
CA LEU A 54 -2.84 -16.49 -7.46
C LEU A 54 -3.01 -16.78 -8.95
N ARG A 55 -3.33 -15.75 -9.76
CA ARG A 55 -3.44 -15.88 -11.21
C ARG A 55 -2.09 -16.24 -11.83
N LEU A 56 -1.02 -15.59 -11.41
CA LEU A 56 0.35 -15.88 -11.82
C LEU A 56 0.71 -17.36 -11.59
N TYR A 57 0.48 -17.84 -10.37
CA TYR A 57 0.77 -19.24 -10.02
C TYR A 57 -0.06 -20.21 -10.87
N LYS A 58 -1.33 -19.91 -11.07
CA LYS A 58 -2.24 -20.74 -11.89
C LYS A 58 -1.75 -20.86 -13.34
N GLU A 59 -1.44 -19.74 -13.97
CA GLU A 59 -0.97 -19.72 -15.35
C GLU A 59 0.37 -20.47 -15.49
N TRP A 60 1.31 -20.26 -14.55
CA TRP A 60 2.57 -20.99 -14.51
C TRP A 60 2.37 -22.50 -14.35
N ALA A 61 1.49 -22.92 -13.46
CA ALA A 61 1.17 -24.33 -13.24
C ALA A 61 0.53 -24.98 -14.47
N GLN A 62 -0.34 -24.24 -15.18
CA GLN A 62 -0.95 -24.69 -16.44
C GLN A 62 0.09 -24.80 -17.58
N ALA A 63 1.11 -23.94 -17.60
CA ALA A 63 2.20 -23.97 -18.55
C ALA A 63 3.24 -25.09 -18.30
N GLY A 64 2.96 -25.98 -17.34
CA GLY A 64 3.79 -27.13 -17.01
C GLY A 64 4.48 -27.05 -15.63
N GLY A 65 4.35 -25.94 -14.91
CA GLY A 65 4.81 -25.79 -13.52
C GLY A 65 6.29 -26.11 -13.34
N VAL A 66 6.59 -26.91 -12.34
CA VAL A 66 7.97 -27.31 -11.97
C VAL A 66 8.70 -28.03 -13.13
N ARG A 67 7.98 -28.79 -13.96
CA ARG A 67 8.58 -29.58 -15.03
C ARG A 67 8.91 -28.75 -16.27
N ASN A 68 7.96 -27.98 -16.77
CA ASN A 68 8.05 -27.30 -18.07
C ASN A 68 7.79 -25.78 -18.01
N GLY A 69 7.52 -25.21 -16.83
CA GLY A 69 7.18 -23.80 -16.64
C GLY A 69 8.33 -22.80 -16.81
N LEU A 70 9.56 -23.28 -17.07
CA LEU A 70 10.75 -22.41 -17.20
C LEU A 70 10.63 -21.45 -18.39
N HIS A 71 10.19 -21.94 -19.55
CA HIS A 71 10.04 -21.12 -20.75
C HIS A 71 8.98 -20.03 -20.54
N TRP A 72 7.84 -20.43 -19.96
CA TRP A 72 6.78 -19.50 -19.61
C TRP A 72 7.26 -18.42 -18.61
N ALA A 73 8.01 -18.82 -17.56
CA ALA A 73 8.54 -17.90 -16.56
C ALA A 73 9.47 -16.85 -17.18
N LYS A 74 10.37 -17.27 -18.08
CA LYS A 74 11.25 -16.35 -18.83
C LYS A 74 10.46 -15.37 -19.70
N ALA A 75 9.46 -15.85 -20.43
CA ALA A 75 8.63 -15.03 -21.31
C ALA A 75 7.80 -13.98 -20.55
N ASN A 76 7.50 -14.24 -19.26
CA ASN A 76 6.73 -13.34 -18.40
C ASN A 76 7.59 -12.58 -17.37
N TYR A 77 8.93 -12.62 -17.48
CA TYR A 77 9.86 -11.95 -16.56
C TYR A 77 9.66 -12.38 -15.10
N VAL A 78 9.42 -13.68 -14.90
CA VAL A 78 9.17 -14.29 -13.58
C VAL A 78 10.36 -15.14 -13.16
N HIS A 79 10.77 -15.03 -11.91
CA HIS A 79 11.82 -15.87 -11.32
C HIS A 79 11.36 -17.32 -11.17
N SER A 80 11.77 -18.20 -12.10
CA SER A 80 11.40 -19.61 -12.07
C SER A 80 11.76 -20.32 -10.78
N ARG A 81 12.91 -19.96 -10.15
CA ARG A 81 13.31 -20.53 -8.84
C ARG A 81 12.34 -20.16 -7.71
N ALA A 82 11.80 -18.97 -7.72
CA ALA A 82 10.79 -18.54 -6.75
C ALA A 82 9.50 -19.35 -6.93
N MET A 83 9.07 -19.55 -8.16
CA MET A 83 7.88 -20.34 -8.48
C MET A 83 8.03 -21.81 -8.06
N CYS A 84 9.19 -22.43 -8.32
CA CYS A 84 9.48 -23.79 -7.87
C CYS A 84 9.46 -23.90 -6.34
N ARG A 85 10.12 -22.95 -5.63
CA ARG A 85 10.07 -22.91 -4.16
C ARG A 85 8.65 -22.72 -3.63
N ALA A 86 7.84 -21.90 -4.27
CA ALA A 86 6.44 -21.75 -3.90
C ALA A 86 5.66 -23.06 -4.06
N ALA A 87 5.94 -23.86 -5.11
CA ALA A 87 5.34 -25.18 -5.26
C ALA A 87 5.76 -26.14 -4.14
N ASP A 88 7.04 -26.14 -3.77
CA ASP A 88 7.56 -26.97 -2.69
C ASP A 88 6.93 -26.61 -1.33
N VAL A 89 6.87 -25.32 -1.00
CA VAL A 89 6.21 -24.82 0.23
C VAL A 89 4.73 -25.18 0.22
N ARG A 90 4.05 -25.03 -0.90
CA ARG A 90 2.65 -25.41 -1.04
C ARG A 90 2.42 -26.89 -0.77
N ASP A 91 3.25 -27.74 -1.33
CA ASP A 91 3.13 -29.20 -1.14
C ASP A 91 3.44 -29.59 0.31
N GLN A 92 4.39 -28.93 0.98
CA GLN A 92 4.65 -29.10 2.41
C GLN A 92 3.44 -28.69 3.27
N LEU A 93 2.85 -27.52 3.02
CA LEU A 93 1.67 -27.06 3.74
C LEU A 93 0.47 -28.00 3.55
N LEU A 94 0.24 -28.48 2.33
CA LEU A 94 -0.80 -29.47 2.07
C LEU A 94 -0.52 -30.80 2.79
N GLY A 95 0.75 -31.20 2.93
CA GLY A 95 1.18 -32.34 3.72
C GLY A 95 0.86 -32.19 5.21
N ILE A 96 1.11 -31.00 5.77
CA ILE A 96 0.77 -30.66 7.16
C ILE A 96 -0.77 -30.69 7.35
N MET A 97 -1.54 -30.05 6.47
CA MET A 97 -3.00 -30.07 6.56
C MET A 97 -3.58 -31.50 6.58
N ARG A 98 -3.02 -32.40 5.76
CA ARG A 98 -3.43 -33.81 5.75
C ARG A 98 -3.12 -34.53 7.06
N LYS A 99 -1.97 -34.23 7.69
CA LYS A 99 -1.59 -34.82 8.98
C LYS A 99 -2.52 -34.44 10.13
N PHE A 100 -3.13 -33.25 10.03
CA PHE A 100 -4.08 -32.74 11.02
C PHE A 100 -5.54 -32.90 10.59
N ASP A 101 -5.83 -33.73 9.58
CA ASP A 101 -7.18 -33.96 9.03
C ASP A 101 -7.94 -32.66 8.69
N MET A 102 -7.19 -31.60 8.34
CA MET A 102 -7.77 -30.33 7.96
C MET A 102 -8.37 -30.43 6.55
N PRO A 103 -9.64 -30.04 6.36
CA PRO A 103 -10.27 -30.14 5.06
C PRO A 103 -9.64 -29.15 4.07
N VAL A 104 -9.17 -29.66 2.94
CA VAL A 104 -8.68 -28.86 1.83
C VAL A 104 -9.86 -28.53 0.93
N LEU A 105 -10.51 -27.39 1.18
CA LEU A 105 -11.66 -26.92 0.41
C LEU A 105 -11.18 -25.91 -0.65
N ALA A 106 -11.67 -26.09 -1.88
CA ALA A 106 -11.48 -25.09 -2.92
C ALA A 106 -12.44 -23.92 -2.65
N ALA A 107 -11.91 -22.74 -2.32
CA ALA A 107 -12.71 -21.54 -2.22
C ALA A 107 -13.03 -21.05 -3.62
N SER A 108 -14.31 -21.03 -3.97
CA SER A 108 -14.79 -20.50 -5.26
C SER A 108 -14.87 -18.96 -5.28
N ARG A 109 -14.74 -18.30 -4.14
CA ARG A 109 -14.91 -16.85 -3.98
C ARG A 109 -13.62 -16.18 -3.54
N HIS A 110 -12.96 -15.48 -4.44
CA HIS A 110 -11.76 -14.68 -4.14
C HIS A 110 -12.02 -13.64 -3.03
N ALA A 111 -13.19 -13.06 -2.97
CA ALA A 111 -13.55 -12.08 -1.94
C ALA A 111 -13.42 -12.61 -0.50
N LEU A 112 -13.60 -13.91 -0.26
CA LEU A 112 -13.40 -14.50 1.07
C LEU A 112 -11.92 -14.53 1.48
N VAL A 113 -11.02 -14.69 0.52
CA VAL A 113 -9.57 -14.64 0.76
C VAL A 113 -9.17 -13.21 1.09
N GLY A 114 -9.62 -12.23 0.31
CA GLY A 114 -9.37 -10.80 0.58
C GLY A 114 -9.90 -10.36 1.94
N ARG A 115 -11.08 -10.83 2.33
CA ARG A 115 -11.65 -10.58 3.66
C ARG A 115 -10.79 -11.18 4.78
N ALA A 116 -10.39 -12.43 4.66
CA ALA A 116 -9.54 -13.10 5.65
C ALA A 116 -8.18 -12.39 5.81
N ILE A 117 -7.59 -11.92 4.70
CA ILE A 117 -6.35 -11.13 4.73
C ILE A 117 -6.58 -9.81 5.47
N ALA A 118 -7.66 -9.08 5.13
CA ALA A 118 -7.97 -7.79 5.74
C ALA A 118 -8.23 -7.93 7.25
N GLU A 119 -8.97 -8.95 7.67
CA GLU A 119 -9.23 -9.25 9.08
C GLU A 119 -7.97 -9.68 9.84
N SER A 120 -7.03 -10.35 9.18
CA SER A 120 -5.76 -10.79 9.80
C SER A 120 -4.73 -9.66 9.89
N LEU A 121 -4.72 -8.74 8.92
CA LEU A 121 -3.73 -7.68 8.79
C LEU A 121 -4.30 -6.29 9.11
N TYR A 122 -5.41 -6.20 9.83
CA TYR A 122 -6.09 -4.94 10.13
C TYR A 122 -5.21 -3.89 10.82
N MET A 123 -4.18 -4.32 11.57
CA MET A 123 -3.18 -3.44 12.18
C MET A 123 -2.34 -2.67 11.14
N HIS A 124 -2.18 -3.23 9.96
CA HIS A 124 -1.46 -2.63 8.83
C HIS A 124 -2.42 -2.04 7.80
N ALA A 125 -3.59 -1.60 8.24
CA ALA A 125 -4.54 -0.93 7.38
C ALA A 125 -4.10 0.52 7.12
N ALA A 126 -4.28 0.96 5.88
CA ALA A 126 -3.96 2.32 5.46
C ALA A 126 -5.03 2.87 4.52
N ARG A 127 -5.37 4.14 4.69
CA ARG A 127 -6.35 4.87 3.91
C ARG A 127 -5.66 5.66 2.81
N ARG A 128 -6.30 5.78 1.66
CA ARG A 128 -5.82 6.61 0.56
C ARG A 128 -5.65 8.06 1.02
N GLY A 129 -4.46 8.57 0.85
CA GLY A 129 -4.08 9.96 1.10
C GLY A 129 -4.00 10.77 -0.19
N SER A 130 -3.34 11.91 -0.13
CA SER A 130 -3.04 12.74 -1.28
C SER A 130 -1.80 12.25 -2.03
N ARG A 131 -1.66 12.59 -3.32
CA ARG A 131 -0.44 12.40 -4.13
C ARG A 131 0.08 10.95 -4.21
N ASN A 132 -0.80 9.97 -4.37
CA ASN A 132 -0.43 8.55 -4.50
C ASN A 132 0.25 7.98 -3.23
N THR A 133 -0.17 8.45 -2.07
CA THR A 133 0.26 7.93 -0.78
C THR A 133 -0.93 7.38 -0.02
N TYR A 134 -0.63 6.56 0.96
CA TYR A 134 -1.58 6.06 1.93
C TYR A 134 -1.19 6.57 3.31
N GLU A 135 -2.16 6.72 4.19
CA GLU A 135 -1.98 7.06 5.59
C GLU A 135 -2.37 5.83 6.43
N THR A 136 -1.44 5.34 7.23
CA THR A 136 -1.71 4.20 8.13
C THR A 136 -2.75 4.58 9.19
N LEU A 137 -3.71 3.69 9.45
CA LEU A 137 -4.76 3.96 10.44
C LEU A 137 -4.27 3.83 11.88
N ALA A 138 -3.22 3.05 12.11
CA ALA A 138 -2.69 2.81 13.45
C ALA A 138 -1.87 3.99 13.99
N ASP A 139 -1.04 4.62 13.17
CA ASP A 139 -0.07 5.64 13.61
C ASP A 139 -0.05 6.91 12.74
N GLY A 140 -0.91 7.02 11.73
CA GLY A 140 -1.06 8.21 10.89
C GLY A 140 0.14 8.51 10.00
N ARG A 141 0.99 7.53 9.71
CA ARG A 141 2.18 7.73 8.88
C ARG A 141 1.86 7.64 7.40
N MET A 142 2.53 8.48 6.62
CA MET A 142 2.43 8.44 5.17
C MET A 142 3.31 7.33 4.62
N VAL A 143 2.72 6.48 3.81
CA VAL A 143 3.37 5.33 3.16
C VAL A 143 3.01 5.28 1.68
N SER A 144 3.87 4.69 0.87
CA SER A 144 3.65 4.46 -0.55
C SER A 144 3.58 2.97 -0.87
N VAL A 145 3.04 2.61 -2.00
CA VAL A 145 3.06 1.22 -2.49
C VAL A 145 4.44 0.91 -3.06
N HIS A 146 5.06 -0.18 -2.62
CA HIS A 146 6.36 -0.62 -3.12
C HIS A 146 6.29 -0.98 -4.62
N GLY A 147 7.30 -0.62 -5.40
CA GLY A 147 7.33 -0.88 -6.84
C GLY A 147 7.26 -2.36 -7.25
N GLY A 148 7.53 -3.27 -6.32
CA GLY A 148 7.35 -4.72 -6.49
C GLY A 148 5.89 -5.18 -6.44
N SER A 149 5.00 -4.44 -5.78
CA SER A 149 3.57 -4.76 -5.72
C SER A 149 2.93 -4.72 -7.12
N LEU A 150 1.93 -5.57 -7.33
CA LEU A 150 1.11 -5.57 -8.55
C LEU A 150 0.14 -4.39 -8.59
N LEU A 151 -0.15 -3.81 -7.43
CA LEU A 151 -0.88 -2.54 -7.29
C LEU A 151 0.00 -1.30 -7.48
N ALA A 152 1.30 -1.45 -7.72
CA ALA A 152 2.16 -0.31 -8.02
C ALA A 152 1.60 0.42 -9.24
N PRO A 153 1.56 1.75 -9.24
CA PRO A 153 0.64 2.56 -10.01
C PRO A 153 0.89 2.45 -11.51
N PHE A 154 0.00 1.78 -12.17
CA PHE A 154 -0.12 1.87 -13.61
C PHE A 154 -1.15 2.95 -13.99
N ASP A 155 -2.23 3.09 -13.20
CA ASP A 155 -3.19 4.18 -13.38
C ASP A 155 -3.65 4.70 -12.02
N LYS A 156 -3.74 6.03 -11.88
CA LYS A 156 -3.90 6.69 -10.59
C LYS A 156 -5.34 6.69 -10.08
N ASP A 157 -6.30 6.45 -10.96
CA ASP A 157 -7.71 6.62 -10.66
C ASP A 157 -8.33 5.37 -10.01
N ASP A 158 -7.75 4.17 -10.25
CA ASP A 158 -8.26 2.89 -9.76
C ASP A 158 -7.72 2.45 -8.37
N TRP A 159 -7.08 3.34 -7.64
CA TRP A 159 -6.52 3.00 -6.34
C TRP A 159 -7.62 2.79 -5.29
N ALA A 160 -7.56 1.66 -4.61
CA ALA A 160 -8.46 1.35 -3.52
C ALA A 160 -8.40 2.42 -2.42
N GLU A 161 -9.56 2.81 -1.89
CA GLU A 161 -9.67 3.80 -0.81
C GLU A 161 -9.02 3.30 0.49
N LEU A 162 -9.17 2.00 0.76
CA LEU A 162 -8.60 1.33 1.93
C LEU A 162 -7.81 0.12 1.47
N VAL A 163 -6.63 -0.04 2.02
CA VAL A 163 -5.75 -1.18 1.77
C VAL A 163 -5.24 -1.76 3.08
N VAL A 164 -4.83 -3.01 3.04
CA VAL A 164 -4.02 -3.65 4.08
C VAL A 164 -2.73 -4.16 3.45
N CYS A 165 -1.64 -4.16 4.20
CA CYS A 165 -0.37 -4.70 3.72
C CYS A 165 0.21 -5.72 4.69
N LEU A 166 0.98 -6.65 4.17
CA LEU A 166 1.66 -7.64 4.99
C LEU A 166 2.85 -7.03 5.72
N GLU A 167 3.62 -6.22 5.01
CA GLU A 167 4.90 -5.71 5.47
C GLU A 167 5.03 -4.21 5.14
N MET A 168 5.59 -3.46 6.08
CA MET A 168 5.99 -2.07 5.89
C MET A 168 7.51 -1.97 5.99
N VAL A 169 8.15 -1.52 4.93
CA VAL A 169 9.60 -1.34 4.85
C VAL A 169 9.93 0.15 4.92
N TRP A 170 10.81 0.52 5.82
CA TRP A 170 11.27 1.90 6.01
C TRP A 170 12.69 2.04 5.46
N THR A 171 12.79 2.73 4.31
CA THR A 171 14.08 3.08 3.69
C THR A 171 14.23 4.61 3.66
N SER A 172 14.11 5.24 2.52
CA SER A 172 13.99 6.70 2.37
C SER A 172 12.57 7.22 2.65
N GLY A 173 11.60 6.31 2.85
CA GLY A 173 10.19 6.55 3.16
C GLY A 173 9.52 5.22 3.47
N GLY A 174 8.30 5.26 4.02
CA GLY A 174 7.50 4.07 4.27
C GLY A 174 6.99 3.46 2.97
N GLN A 175 7.23 2.18 2.77
CA GLN A 175 6.75 1.43 1.61
C GLN A 175 6.00 0.18 2.04
N MET A 176 4.81 -0.01 1.48
CA MET A 176 3.96 -1.18 1.71
C MET A 176 4.27 -2.26 0.69
N ARG A 177 4.52 -3.47 1.17
CA ARG A 177 4.71 -4.69 0.35
C ARG A 177 3.55 -5.65 0.55
N PHE A 178 3.19 -6.34 -0.50
CA PHE A 178 2.03 -7.24 -0.53
C PHE A 178 0.76 -6.50 -0.09
N VAL A 179 0.28 -5.64 -0.98
CA VAL A 179 -0.85 -4.75 -0.72
C VAL A 179 -2.14 -5.36 -1.27
N CYS A 180 -3.17 -5.35 -0.45
CA CYS A 180 -4.49 -5.88 -0.79
C CYS A 180 -5.55 -4.81 -0.57
N ALA A 181 -6.46 -4.66 -1.52
CA ALA A 181 -7.63 -3.81 -1.35
C ALA A 181 -8.53 -4.37 -0.23
N ALA A 182 -9.00 -3.51 0.65
CA ALA A 182 -9.88 -3.87 1.75
C ALA A 182 -11.17 -3.06 1.69
N LYS A 183 -12.26 -3.68 2.11
CA LYS A 183 -13.54 -2.97 2.28
C LYS A 183 -13.63 -2.49 3.71
N ALA A 184 -14.01 -1.24 3.92
CA ALA A 184 -14.14 -0.66 5.26
C ALA A 184 -14.93 -1.55 6.23
N LYS A 185 -16.03 -2.14 5.77
CA LYS A 185 -16.86 -3.06 6.55
C LYS A 185 -16.14 -4.32 7.06
N TRP A 186 -14.98 -4.69 6.51
CA TRP A 186 -14.21 -5.85 6.97
C TRP A 186 -13.28 -5.51 8.15
N VAL A 187 -12.95 -4.23 8.29
CA VAL A 187 -11.92 -3.76 9.23
C VAL A 187 -12.52 -2.89 10.34
N MET A 188 -13.66 -2.23 10.10
CA MET A 188 -14.27 -1.29 11.04
C MET A 188 -14.48 -1.85 12.45
N ASP A 189 -14.94 -3.09 12.57
CA ASP A 189 -15.20 -3.71 13.87
C ASP A 189 -13.91 -4.08 14.62
N LEU A 190 -12.78 -4.11 13.91
CA LEU A 190 -11.47 -4.49 14.44
C LEU A 190 -10.61 -3.28 14.80
N LEU A 191 -10.79 -2.14 14.12
CA LEU A 191 -10.01 -0.92 14.34
C LEU A 191 -10.07 -0.38 15.77
N PRO A 192 -11.22 -0.37 16.48
CA PRO A 192 -11.27 0.06 17.86
C PRO A 192 -10.38 -0.74 18.81
N LYS A 193 -10.04 -1.99 18.46
CA LYS A 193 -9.10 -2.81 19.23
C LYS A 193 -7.67 -2.28 19.16
N VAL A 194 -7.32 -1.54 18.13
CA VAL A 194 -6.01 -0.89 17.99
C VAL A 194 -5.88 0.26 18.99
N GLU A 195 -6.96 1.00 19.22
CA GLU A 195 -6.97 2.13 20.16
C GLU A 195 -6.96 1.68 21.63
N THR A 196 -7.46 0.48 21.91
CA THR A 196 -7.55 -0.07 23.27
C THR A 196 -6.28 -0.79 23.73
N VAL A 197 -5.26 -0.91 22.90
CA VAL A 197 -3.99 -1.54 23.27
C VAL A 197 -3.30 -0.70 24.35
N ASP A 198 -3.21 -1.24 25.57
CA ASP A 198 -2.46 -0.62 26.66
C ASP A 198 -0.94 -0.72 26.40
N ILE A 199 -0.41 0.32 25.77
CA ILE A 199 1.01 0.42 25.44
C ILE A 199 1.90 0.33 26.68
N LYS A 200 1.44 0.82 27.84
CA LYS A 200 2.19 0.68 29.11
C LYS A 200 2.35 -0.78 29.50
N ARG A 201 1.32 -1.57 29.30
CA ARG A 201 1.34 -3.02 29.60
C ARG A 201 2.23 -3.78 28.62
N LEU A 202 2.19 -3.46 27.33
CA LEU A 202 3.04 -4.04 26.31
C LEU A 202 4.52 -3.74 26.53
N CYS A 203 4.84 -2.51 26.95
CA CYS A 203 6.22 -2.09 27.20
C CYS A 203 6.72 -2.39 28.62
N GLY A 204 5.98 -3.18 29.42
CA GLY A 204 6.34 -3.51 30.78
C GLY A 204 6.48 -2.27 31.70
N GLY A 205 5.74 -1.22 31.41
CA GLY A 205 5.75 0.03 32.17
C GLY A 205 6.96 0.94 31.97
N ARG A 206 7.92 0.53 31.10
CA ARG A 206 9.21 1.25 30.95
C ARG A 206 9.20 2.37 29.92
N VAL A 207 8.23 2.42 29.01
CA VAL A 207 8.15 3.45 27.97
C VAL A 207 6.79 4.11 28.00
N VAL A 208 6.74 5.35 28.40
CA VAL A 208 5.59 6.22 28.16
C VAL A 208 5.77 6.80 26.76
N ILE A 209 5.23 6.13 25.74
CA ILE A 209 5.11 6.76 24.43
C ILE A 209 4.01 7.82 24.58
N LYS A 210 4.44 9.06 24.81
CA LYS A 210 3.50 10.19 24.73
C LYS A 210 2.92 10.18 23.32
N LYS A 211 1.60 10.26 23.21
CA LYS A 211 0.89 10.55 21.95
C LYS A 211 1.33 11.95 21.47
N GLN A 212 2.47 12.04 20.78
CA GLN A 212 3.01 13.32 20.29
C GLN A 212 2.80 13.53 18.79
N SER A 213 2.25 12.56 18.05
CA SER A 213 2.22 12.67 16.59
C SER A 213 0.97 13.35 16.02
N ALA A 214 -0.18 13.26 16.65
CA ALA A 214 -1.39 13.90 16.12
C ALA A 214 -1.46 15.40 16.45
N ASP A 215 -1.02 15.82 17.65
CA ASP A 215 -1.06 17.22 18.07
C ASP A 215 0.06 18.07 17.43
N ILE A 216 1.25 17.51 17.21
CA ILE A 216 2.37 18.23 16.60
C ILE A 216 2.08 18.52 15.12
N GLY A 217 1.51 17.58 14.38
CA GLY A 217 1.11 17.79 12.98
C GLY A 217 0.02 18.86 12.86
N GLN A 218 -1.00 18.82 13.70
CA GLN A 218 -2.07 19.81 13.68
C GLN A 218 -1.63 21.16 14.24
N ALA A 219 -0.75 21.21 15.24
CA ALA A 219 -0.19 22.44 15.77
C ALA A 219 0.71 23.12 14.74
N ASN A 220 1.57 22.38 14.03
CA ASN A 220 2.42 22.93 12.98
C ASN A 220 1.61 23.43 11.78
N VAL A 221 0.59 22.69 11.34
CA VAL A 221 -0.30 23.14 10.25
C VAL A 221 -1.11 24.38 10.65
N ARG A 222 -1.58 24.46 11.90
CA ARG A 222 -2.25 25.65 12.42
C ARG A 222 -1.30 26.83 12.59
N ALA A 223 -0.06 26.61 13.04
CA ALA A 223 0.95 27.65 13.16
C ALA A 223 1.37 28.20 11.79
N GLU A 224 1.58 27.35 10.80
CA GLU A 224 1.87 27.79 9.42
C GLU A 224 0.69 28.52 8.77
N ALA A 225 -0.52 28.08 9.00
CA ALA A 225 -1.72 28.76 8.49
C ALA A 225 -1.89 30.13 9.18
N ALA A 226 -1.68 30.23 10.48
CA ALA A 226 -1.73 31.48 11.21
C ALA A 226 -0.63 32.46 10.76
N ALA A 227 0.60 31.98 10.56
CA ALA A 227 1.70 32.79 10.05
C ALA A 227 1.44 33.35 8.63
N LYS A 228 0.84 32.53 7.73
CA LYS A 228 0.44 32.97 6.40
C LYS A 228 -0.64 34.04 6.43
N VAL A 229 -1.65 33.89 7.30
CA VAL A 229 -2.71 34.90 7.48
C VAL A 229 -2.15 36.21 8.03
N GLU A 230 -1.20 36.14 8.95
CA GLU A 230 -0.57 37.31 9.54
C GLU A 230 0.36 38.04 8.56
N ALA A 231 1.11 37.27 7.75
CA ALA A 231 1.91 37.82 6.66
C ALA A 231 1.05 38.51 5.58
N GLN A 232 -0.12 37.95 5.24
CA GLN A 232 -1.05 38.53 4.30
C GLN A 232 -1.66 39.82 4.84
N LYS A 233 -2.08 39.82 6.14
CA LYS A 233 -2.59 41.05 6.79
C LYS A 233 -1.57 42.18 6.82
N LYS A 234 -0.28 41.88 7.04
CA LYS A 234 0.80 42.89 6.98
C LYS A 234 0.99 43.44 5.57
N LYS A 235 0.95 42.59 4.55
CA LYS A 235 0.98 43.02 3.15
C LYS A 235 -0.19 43.94 2.81
N ASP A 236 -1.40 43.54 3.14
CA ASP A 236 -2.60 44.33 2.86
C ASP A 236 -2.55 45.71 3.57
N GLN A 237 -2.01 45.77 4.81
CA GLN A 237 -1.82 47.06 5.52
C GLN A 237 -0.76 47.94 4.87
N THR A 238 0.34 47.38 4.36
CA THR A 238 1.36 48.15 3.64
C THR A 238 0.81 48.68 2.30
N ASP A 239 0.10 47.85 1.56
CA ASP A 239 -0.51 48.29 0.28
C ASP A 239 -1.55 49.37 0.48
N VAL A 240 -2.39 49.29 1.53
CA VAL A 240 -3.35 50.35 1.87
C VAL A 240 -2.66 51.66 2.30
N SER A 241 -1.55 51.55 3.08
CA SER A 241 -0.80 52.74 3.50
C SER A 241 -0.09 53.43 2.33
N GLU A 242 0.48 52.66 1.39
CA GLU A 242 1.07 53.20 0.17
C GLU A 242 0.02 53.82 -0.77
N ALA A 243 -1.11 53.19 -0.94
CA ALA A 243 -2.21 53.75 -1.75
C ALA A 243 -2.72 55.08 -1.18
N ARG A 244 -2.82 55.18 0.17
CA ARG A 244 -3.20 56.41 0.86
C ARG A 244 -2.14 57.51 0.69
N ALA A 245 -0.88 57.19 0.78
CA ALA A 245 0.22 58.13 0.56
C ALA A 245 0.22 58.67 -0.89
N ARG A 246 0.04 57.79 -1.89
CA ARG A 246 -0.07 58.17 -3.32
C ARG A 246 -1.29 59.07 -3.58
N PHE A 247 -2.41 58.80 -2.92
CA PHE A 247 -3.60 59.64 -3.02
C PHE A 247 -3.38 61.05 -2.43
N LEU A 248 -2.76 61.15 -1.25
CA LEU A 248 -2.44 62.41 -0.60
C LEU A 248 -1.44 63.24 -1.42
N ALA A 249 -0.41 62.60 -1.99
CA ALA A 249 0.57 63.25 -2.86
C ALA A 249 -0.09 63.82 -4.12
N ARG A 250 -1.01 63.08 -4.77
CA ARG A 250 -1.79 63.59 -5.92
C ARG A 250 -2.71 64.75 -5.54
N LYS A 251 -3.33 64.72 -4.36
CA LYS A 251 -4.19 65.81 -3.86
C LYS A 251 -3.36 67.06 -3.59
N ALA A 252 -2.18 66.92 -3.00
CA ALA A 252 -1.28 68.05 -2.74
C ALA A 252 -0.70 68.66 -4.03
N ALA A 253 -0.39 67.82 -5.03
CA ALA A 253 0.05 68.30 -6.35
C ALA A 253 -1.06 69.13 -7.09
N ARG A 254 -2.30 68.67 -6.98
CA ARG A 254 -3.45 69.41 -7.54
C ARG A 254 -3.71 70.76 -6.85
N ALA A 255 -3.50 70.83 -5.53
CA ALA A 255 -3.69 72.10 -4.76
C ALA A 255 -2.59 73.16 -5.03
N LYS A 256 -1.44 72.77 -5.59
CA LYS A 256 -0.34 73.65 -5.97
C LYS A 256 -0.43 74.13 -7.40
N ALA A 257 -1.34 73.58 -8.20
CA ALA A 257 -1.53 73.91 -9.61
C ALA A 257 -2.75 74.84 -9.85
N THR A 258 -3.44 75.25 -8.76
CA THR A 258 -4.51 76.22 -8.71
C THR A 258 -4.03 77.46 -7.97
#